data_b0f875caa07ac1244b85084da50a43ab
#
_entry.id   b0f875caa07ac1244b85084da50a43ab
#
_cell.length_a   1.000
_cell.length_b   1.000
_cell.length_c   1.000
_cell.angle_alpha   90.00
_cell.angle_beta   90.00
_cell.angle_gamma   90.00
#
_symmetry.space_group_name_H-M   'P 1'
#
loop_
_entity.id
_entity.type
_entity.pdbx_description
1 polymer ?
#
loop_
_entity_poly.entity_id
_entity_poly.type
_entity_poly.pdbx_seq_one_letter_code
_entity_poly.pdbx_strand_id
1 'polypeptide(L)'
;MPESVTFTDPSGQRKPIALDTFEVPGDLPDFEQRSGKIPEPDPHYVDLGMLYKLAALERVRRTRVTDTPLHVALRGHMGTGKDHDLEQFAALLRLPYYRIPLTGEVRDITLIGSVKLYGDGRGGTESRWEDGDITRALRGPALINLSELNAAGAETLFALHALLDRYQALDLPTGETVHLRQDTRVFGTMNPTDLRDYAGTQTLNKAFADRWVIWEKRFPEVTQIEAMLGRRYPKLKAPFVITIARLAVEVNESFTSSDARTRVGTPMSLRAVLDRIPAGLWMYSDDPDPLRRAWEEFVVSHIEPFDEDHYETVW
;
A
#
# COMPACT_ATOMS: atom_id res chain seq x y z
N MET A 1 -23.04 14.90 -1.23
CA MET A 1 -23.43 14.49 -2.60
C MET A 1 -22.24 13.85 -3.24
N PRO A 2 -22.41 12.81 -4.08
CA PRO A 2 -21.27 12.19 -4.73
C PRO A 2 -20.57 13.20 -5.63
N GLU A 3 -19.25 13.30 -5.49
CA GLU A 3 -18.42 14.10 -6.38
C GLU A 3 -18.02 13.28 -7.60
N SER A 4 -18.09 13.90 -8.79
CA SER A 4 -17.66 13.25 -10.02
C SER A 4 -16.17 13.46 -10.21
N VAL A 5 -15.41 12.38 -10.06
CA VAL A 5 -13.96 12.37 -10.27
C VAL A 5 -13.65 11.68 -11.58
N THR A 6 -12.75 12.24 -12.38
CA THR A 6 -12.34 11.66 -13.66
C THR A 6 -11.08 10.82 -13.47
N PHE A 7 -11.20 9.53 -13.78
CA PHE A 7 -10.11 8.56 -13.69
C PHE A 7 -9.60 8.16 -15.07
N THR A 8 -8.38 7.65 -15.11
CA THR A 8 -7.82 7.00 -16.31
C THR A 8 -8.04 5.51 -16.19
N ASP A 9 -8.78 4.91 -17.12
CA ASP A 9 -8.98 3.46 -17.14
C ASP A 9 -7.71 2.73 -17.65
N PRO A 10 -7.64 1.40 -17.52
CA PRO A 10 -6.48 0.62 -17.98
C PRO A 10 -6.16 0.72 -19.47
N SER A 11 -7.10 1.24 -20.28
CA SER A 11 -6.88 1.51 -21.72
C SER A 11 -6.40 2.93 -21.99
N GLY A 12 -6.17 3.73 -20.94
CA GLY A 12 -5.75 5.12 -21.05
C GLY A 12 -6.89 6.12 -21.29
N GLN A 13 -8.16 5.69 -21.30
CA GLN A 13 -9.31 6.58 -21.48
C GLN A 13 -9.73 7.24 -20.16
N ARG A 14 -10.05 8.53 -20.23
CA ARG A 14 -10.56 9.28 -19.09
C ARG A 14 -12.07 9.03 -18.93
N LYS A 15 -12.48 8.54 -17.76
CA LYS A 15 -13.87 8.23 -17.44
C LYS A 15 -14.28 8.87 -16.12
N PRO A 16 -15.41 9.59 -16.10
CA PRO A 16 -15.96 10.12 -14.85
C PRO A 16 -16.61 8.99 -14.04
N ILE A 17 -16.30 8.92 -12.75
CA ILE A 17 -16.97 8.04 -11.79
C ILE A 17 -17.42 8.91 -10.61
N ALA A 18 -18.69 8.79 -10.24
CA ALA A 18 -19.20 9.43 -9.05
C ALA A 18 -18.77 8.65 -7.81
N LEU A 19 -18.04 9.30 -6.91
CA LEU A 19 -17.62 8.77 -5.62
C LEU A 19 -18.33 9.47 -4.48
N ASP A 20 -18.67 8.73 -3.44
CA ASP A 20 -19.09 9.34 -2.17
C ASP A 20 -17.84 9.74 -1.39
N THR A 21 -17.88 10.94 -0.83
CA THR A 21 -16.92 11.36 0.19
C THR A 21 -17.53 11.14 1.57
N PHE A 22 -16.68 10.85 2.54
CA PHE A 22 -17.10 10.56 3.90
C PHE A 22 -16.66 11.70 4.83
N GLU A 23 -17.32 11.79 5.96
CA GLU A 23 -16.97 12.73 7.02
C GLU A 23 -16.73 11.95 8.31
N VAL A 24 -15.75 12.39 9.08
CA VAL A 24 -15.54 11.87 10.43
C VAL A 24 -16.56 12.54 11.34
N PRO A 25 -17.44 11.78 12.03
CA PRO A 25 -18.40 12.36 12.96
C PRO A 25 -17.70 13.12 14.10
N GLY A 26 -18.10 14.36 14.37
CA GLY A 26 -17.45 15.21 15.36
C GLY A 26 -17.70 14.80 16.82
N ASP A 27 -18.63 13.88 17.06
CA ASP A 27 -18.94 13.30 18.38
C ASP A 27 -18.10 12.07 18.73
N LEU A 28 -17.24 11.61 17.82
CA LEU A 28 -16.33 10.50 18.11
C LEU A 28 -15.26 10.93 19.14
N PRO A 29 -14.98 10.08 20.13
CA PRO A 29 -13.98 10.37 21.16
C PRO A 29 -12.58 10.64 20.61
N ASP A 30 -12.25 10.08 19.43
CA ASP A 30 -10.97 10.19 18.75
C ASP A 30 -11.02 11.06 17.47
N PHE A 31 -12.00 11.98 17.38
CA PHE A 31 -12.27 12.80 16.20
C PHE A 31 -11.02 13.50 15.64
N GLU A 32 -10.28 14.22 16.48
CA GLU A 32 -9.08 14.96 16.03
C GLU A 32 -7.99 14.01 15.52
N GLN A 33 -7.73 12.94 16.26
CA GLN A 33 -6.73 11.94 15.87
C GLN A 33 -7.11 11.26 14.56
N ARG A 34 -8.39 10.94 14.39
CA ARG A 34 -8.93 10.29 13.20
C ARG A 34 -8.93 11.22 12.02
N SER A 35 -9.38 12.44 12.18
CA SER A 35 -9.38 13.47 11.13
C SER A 35 -7.97 13.78 10.64
N GLY A 36 -6.99 13.80 11.54
CA GLY A 36 -5.57 13.96 11.18
C GLY A 36 -4.96 12.79 10.40
N LYS A 37 -5.67 11.67 10.26
CA LYS A 37 -5.26 10.52 9.43
C LYS A 37 -5.84 10.57 8.01
N ILE A 38 -6.65 11.56 7.65
CA ILE A 38 -7.12 11.74 6.27
C ILE A 38 -5.93 12.22 5.43
N PRO A 39 -5.47 11.45 4.42
CA PRO A 39 -4.33 11.87 3.64
C PRO A 39 -4.66 13.07 2.75
N GLU A 40 -3.67 13.93 2.54
CA GLU A 40 -3.75 14.93 1.49
C GLU A 40 -3.51 14.29 0.12
N PRO A 41 -4.26 14.69 -0.94
CA PRO A 41 -3.98 14.22 -2.28
C PRO A 41 -2.57 14.61 -2.74
N ASP A 42 -1.77 13.65 -3.20
CA ASP A 42 -0.45 13.93 -3.77
C ASP A 42 -0.62 14.64 -5.14
N PRO A 43 -0.22 15.92 -5.29
CA PRO A 43 -0.36 16.65 -6.55
C PRO A 43 0.48 16.06 -7.68
N HIS A 44 1.48 15.25 -7.36
CA HIS A 44 2.38 14.58 -8.31
C HIS A 44 1.97 13.14 -8.62
N TYR A 45 0.94 12.62 -7.98
CA TYR A 45 0.46 11.26 -8.21
C TYR A 45 0.00 11.06 -9.66
N VAL A 46 0.46 9.99 -10.29
CA VAL A 46 0.04 9.56 -11.62
C VAL A 46 -0.73 8.25 -11.49
N ASP A 47 -2.04 8.29 -11.75
CA ASP A 47 -2.89 7.09 -11.74
C ASP A 47 -2.57 6.21 -12.96
N LEU A 48 -2.16 4.99 -12.69
CA LEU A 48 -1.92 3.94 -13.70
C LEU A 48 -3.15 3.02 -13.88
N GLY A 49 -4.34 3.51 -13.58
CA GLY A 49 -5.60 2.79 -13.70
C GLY A 49 -6.02 2.03 -12.43
N MET A 50 -5.24 2.09 -11.35
CA MET A 50 -5.63 1.44 -10.10
C MET A 50 -6.76 2.19 -9.40
N LEU A 51 -6.71 3.51 -9.35
CA LEU A 51 -7.78 4.32 -8.77
C LEU A 51 -9.10 4.14 -9.53
N TYR A 52 -9.05 3.98 -10.85
CA TYR A 52 -10.23 3.64 -11.63
C TYR A 52 -10.89 2.33 -11.16
N LYS A 53 -10.08 1.26 -10.96
CA LYS A 53 -10.60 -0.02 -10.48
C LYS A 53 -11.19 0.08 -9.07
N LEU A 54 -10.52 0.80 -8.18
CA LEU A 54 -10.99 1.04 -6.81
C LEU A 54 -12.30 1.85 -6.81
N ALA A 55 -12.40 2.89 -7.64
CA ALA A 55 -13.62 3.66 -7.80
C ALA A 55 -14.77 2.83 -8.39
N ALA A 56 -14.49 1.97 -9.35
CA ALA A 56 -15.49 1.04 -9.89
C ALA A 56 -15.98 0.05 -8.82
N LEU A 57 -15.10 -0.41 -7.92
CA LEU A 57 -15.47 -1.25 -6.78
C LEU A 57 -16.44 -0.53 -5.82
N GLU A 58 -16.22 0.76 -5.55
CA GLU A 58 -17.15 1.55 -4.73
C GLU A 58 -18.54 1.61 -5.33
N ARG A 59 -18.66 1.69 -6.66
CA ARG A 59 -19.96 1.60 -7.33
C ARG A 59 -20.65 0.26 -7.08
N VAL A 60 -19.90 -0.85 -7.15
CA VAL A 60 -20.43 -2.19 -6.86
C VAL A 60 -20.91 -2.28 -5.42
N ARG A 61 -20.15 -1.77 -4.46
CA ARG A 61 -20.54 -1.73 -3.04
C ARG A 61 -21.84 -0.94 -2.81
N ARG A 62 -21.97 0.21 -3.46
CA ARG A 62 -23.20 1.04 -3.38
C ARG A 62 -24.44 0.34 -3.90
N THR A 63 -24.32 -0.41 -4.98
CA THR A 63 -25.45 -1.12 -5.60
C THR A 63 -25.85 -2.37 -4.85
N ARG A 64 -25.07 -2.80 -3.87
CA ARG A 64 -25.30 -4.03 -3.09
C ARG A 64 -25.59 -5.24 -3.98
N VAL A 65 -24.85 -5.37 -5.07
CA VAL A 65 -25.00 -6.48 -6.03
C VAL A 65 -24.61 -7.81 -5.36
N THR A 66 -23.81 -7.77 -4.31
CA THR A 66 -23.34 -8.95 -3.57
C THR A 66 -23.72 -8.87 -2.12
N ASP A 67 -24.12 -10.01 -1.51
CA ASP A 67 -24.42 -10.12 -0.08
C ASP A 67 -23.14 -10.22 0.77
N THR A 68 -22.01 -10.54 0.15
CA THR A 68 -20.71 -10.66 0.81
C THR A 68 -19.85 -9.46 0.45
N PRO A 69 -19.12 -8.86 1.39
CA PRO A 69 -18.23 -7.76 1.09
C PRO A 69 -17.10 -8.20 0.15
N LEU A 70 -16.78 -7.35 -0.81
CA LEU A 70 -15.63 -7.55 -1.69
C LEU A 70 -14.42 -6.83 -1.10
N HIS A 71 -13.54 -7.60 -0.45
CA HIS A 71 -12.25 -7.12 0.00
C HIS A 71 -11.22 -7.32 -1.13
N VAL A 72 -10.36 -6.32 -1.36
CA VAL A 72 -9.33 -6.38 -2.41
C VAL A 72 -7.96 -6.38 -1.78
N ALA A 73 -7.11 -7.30 -2.23
CA ALA A 73 -5.69 -7.29 -1.94
C ALA A 73 -4.89 -6.95 -3.20
N LEU A 74 -4.00 -5.96 -3.10
CA LEU A 74 -3.06 -5.61 -4.16
C LEU A 74 -1.82 -6.48 -4.03
N ARG A 75 -1.56 -7.33 -5.02
CA ARG A 75 -0.35 -8.14 -5.10
C ARG A 75 0.62 -7.53 -6.10
N GLY A 76 1.86 -7.37 -5.72
CA GLY A 76 2.90 -6.83 -6.60
C GLY A 76 4.23 -6.73 -5.88
N HIS A 77 5.29 -6.59 -6.65
CA HIS A 77 6.64 -6.51 -6.12
C HIS A 77 6.85 -5.31 -5.20
N MET A 78 7.91 -5.37 -4.41
CA MET A 78 8.34 -4.26 -3.56
C MET A 78 8.53 -2.99 -4.39
N GLY A 79 8.07 -1.85 -3.87
CA GLY A 79 8.27 -0.55 -4.51
C GLY A 79 7.40 -0.26 -5.74
N THR A 80 6.34 -1.06 -6.04
CA THR A 80 5.39 -0.79 -7.13
C THR A 80 4.32 0.26 -6.78
N GLY A 81 4.27 0.77 -5.55
CA GLY A 81 3.34 1.81 -5.13
C GLY A 81 1.97 1.31 -4.65
N LYS A 82 1.84 0.05 -4.22
CA LYS A 82 0.57 -0.54 -3.72
C LYS A 82 -0.07 0.27 -2.59
N ASP A 83 0.71 0.56 -1.54
CA ASP A 83 0.20 1.30 -0.38
C ASP A 83 -0.15 2.74 -0.76
N HIS A 84 0.63 3.35 -1.65
CA HIS A 84 0.38 4.72 -2.12
C HIS A 84 -0.90 4.83 -2.94
N ASP A 85 -1.23 3.84 -3.78
CA ASP A 85 -2.53 3.80 -4.47
C ASP A 85 -3.70 3.82 -3.48
N LEU A 86 -3.61 3.02 -2.39
CA LEU A 86 -4.65 2.97 -1.36
C LEU A 86 -4.72 4.25 -0.53
N GLU A 87 -3.57 4.87 -0.25
CA GLU A 87 -3.50 6.17 0.42
C GLU A 87 -4.16 7.27 -0.43
N GLN A 88 -3.84 7.33 -1.73
CA GLN A 88 -4.48 8.28 -2.65
C GLN A 88 -5.98 8.00 -2.81
N PHE A 89 -6.39 6.75 -2.76
CA PHE A 89 -7.79 6.39 -2.76
C PHE A 89 -8.50 6.84 -1.47
N ALA A 90 -7.86 6.69 -0.31
CA ALA A 90 -8.37 7.21 0.95
C ALA A 90 -8.53 8.74 0.94
N ALA A 91 -7.56 9.47 0.35
CA ALA A 91 -7.63 10.91 0.15
C ALA A 91 -8.86 11.31 -0.70
N LEU A 92 -9.12 10.60 -1.80
CA LEU A 92 -10.28 10.84 -2.67
C LEU A 92 -11.61 10.59 -1.96
N LEU A 93 -11.69 9.57 -1.11
CA LEU A 93 -12.88 9.27 -0.31
C LEU A 93 -13.00 10.13 0.94
N ARG A 94 -11.97 10.91 1.30
CA ARG A 94 -11.82 11.64 2.57
C ARG A 94 -11.94 10.71 3.78
N LEU A 95 -11.41 9.49 3.67
CA LEU A 95 -11.38 8.51 4.75
C LEU A 95 -10.04 8.57 5.51
N PRO A 96 -10.07 8.49 6.84
CA PRO A 96 -8.87 8.23 7.63
C PRO A 96 -8.15 6.97 7.16
N TYR A 97 -6.87 7.07 6.86
CA TYR A 97 -6.05 5.97 6.37
C TYR A 97 -5.29 5.28 7.51
N TYR A 98 -5.57 4.00 7.71
CA TYR A 98 -4.91 3.17 8.70
C TYR A 98 -4.07 2.10 7.98
N ARG A 99 -2.78 2.34 7.87
CA ARG A 99 -1.85 1.32 7.41
C ARG A 99 -1.42 0.47 8.61
N ILE A 100 -1.78 -0.81 8.58
CA ILE A 100 -1.52 -1.78 9.64
C ILE A 100 -0.58 -2.86 9.08
N PRO A 101 0.73 -2.79 9.37
CA PRO A 101 1.69 -3.77 8.88
C PRO A 101 1.52 -5.10 9.61
N LEU A 102 1.35 -6.17 8.85
CA LEU A 102 1.25 -7.52 9.35
C LEU A 102 2.61 -8.21 9.23
N THR A 103 3.44 -8.07 10.26
CA THR A 103 4.73 -8.77 10.33
C THR A 103 4.59 -10.15 10.98
N GLY A 104 5.60 -11.02 10.83
CA GLY A 104 5.59 -12.33 11.48
C GLY A 104 5.53 -12.29 13.02
N GLU A 105 5.84 -11.15 13.63
CA GLU A 105 5.82 -10.95 15.09
C GLU A 105 4.51 -10.31 15.58
N VAL A 106 3.66 -9.81 14.69
CA VAL A 106 2.38 -9.20 15.06
C VAL A 106 1.44 -10.26 15.60
N ARG A 107 0.91 -10.00 16.80
CA ARG A 107 -0.03 -10.86 17.48
C ARG A 107 -1.45 -10.28 17.42
N ASP A 108 -2.44 -11.15 17.60
CA ASP A 108 -3.85 -10.79 17.72
C ASP A 108 -4.11 -9.70 18.77
N ILE A 109 -3.41 -9.76 19.92
CA ILE A 109 -3.51 -8.75 20.99
C ILE A 109 -3.12 -7.34 20.52
N THR A 110 -2.20 -7.20 19.56
CA THR A 110 -1.83 -5.91 18.99
C THR A 110 -2.90 -5.40 18.02
N LEU A 111 -3.49 -6.32 17.25
CA LEU A 111 -4.49 -5.98 16.24
C LEU A 111 -5.89 -5.76 16.84
N ILE A 112 -6.28 -6.64 17.74
CA ILE A 112 -7.64 -6.65 18.33
C ILE A 112 -7.68 -5.82 19.60
N GLY A 113 -6.72 -6.03 20.50
CA GLY A 113 -6.59 -5.34 21.77
C GLY A 113 -6.29 -6.27 22.94
N SER A 114 -6.07 -5.66 24.09
CA SER A 114 -5.76 -6.38 25.31
C SER A 114 -6.17 -5.62 26.57
N VAL A 115 -6.28 -6.34 27.68
CA VAL A 115 -6.45 -5.72 28.99
C VAL A 115 -5.10 -5.21 29.46
N LYS A 116 -5.01 -3.93 29.80
CA LYS A 116 -3.83 -3.29 30.39
C LYS A 116 -4.08 -2.90 31.84
N LEU A 117 -3.02 -2.90 32.63
CA LEU A 117 -3.05 -2.50 34.03
C LEU A 117 -2.61 -1.05 34.16
N TYR A 118 -3.39 -0.25 34.85
CA TYR A 118 -3.11 1.15 35.14
C TYR A 118 -3.10 1.40 36.64
N GLY A 119 -2.24 2.28 37.12
CA GLY A 119 -2.28 2.73 38.52
C GLY A 119 -3.56 3.56 38.74
N ASP A 120 -4.29 3.29 39.82
CA ASP A 120 -5.53 4.01 40.19
C ASP A 120 -5.25 5.38 40.91
N GLY A 121 -4.00 5.77 41.02
CA GLY A 121 -3.57 7.00 41.72
C GLY A 121 -3.71 6.94 43.25
N ARG A 122 -4.16 5.82 43.79
CA ARG A 122 -4.35 5.59 45.25
C ARG A 122 -3.48 4.45 45.79
N GLY A 123 -2.52 3.99 45.01
CA GLY A 123 -1.64 2.87 45.35
C GLY A 123 -2.15 1.50 44.97
N GLY A 124 -3.31 1.42 44.30
CA GLY A 124 -3.88 0.24 43.71
C GLY A 124 -3.70 0.18 42.18
N THR A 125 -4.25 -0.88 41.57
CA THR A 125 -4.19 -1.09 40.12
C THR A 125 -5.58 -1.40 39.61
N GLU A 126 -5.98 -0.78 38.49
CA GLU A 126 -7.19 -1.11 37.75
C GLU A 126 -6.85 -1.71 36.38
N SER A 127 -7.67 -2.63 35.92
CA SER A 127 -7.56 -3.21 34.58
C SER A 127 -8.51 -2.50 33.63
N ARG A 128 -7.99 -2.09 32.46
CA ARG A 128 -8.81 -1.48 31.40
C ARG A 128 -8.55 -2.19 30.09
N TRP A 129 -9.60 -2.36 29.31
CA TRP A 129 -9.47 -2.80 27.92
C TRP A 129 -8.87 -1.65 27.09
N GLU A 130 -7.94 -1.99 26.21
CA GLU A 130 -7.38 -1.07 25.21
C GLU A 130 -7.51 -1.70 23.82
N ASP A 131 -8.22 -1.01 22.92
CA ASP A 131 -8.40 -1.44 21.55
C ASP A 131 -7.06 -1.54 20.81
N GLY A 132 -6.87 -2.62 20.05
CA GLY A 132 -5.78 -2.75 19.09
C GLY A 132 -6.02 -1.92 17.84
N ASP A 133 -5.08 -1.97 16.92
CA ASP A 133 -5.07 -1.08 15.76
C ASP A 133 -6.28 -1.28 14.83
N ILE A 134 -6.70 -2.53 14.59
CA ILE A 134 -7.87 -2.84 13.76
C ILE A 134 -9.15 -2.43 14.49
N THR A 135 -9.31 -2.81 15.75
CA THR A 135 -10.50 -2.48 16.54
C THR A 135 -10.69 -0.96 16.61
N ARG A 136 -9.60 -0.23 16.89
CA ARG A 136 -9.62 1.25 16.90
C ARG A 136 -10.05 1.81 15.55
N ALA A 137 -9.54 1.27 14.45
CA ALA A 137 -9.93 1.72 13.10
C ALA A 137 -11.42 1.45 12.82
N LEU A 138 -11.96 0.31 13.27
CA LEU A 138 -13.37 -0.07 13.08
C LEU A 138 -14.36 0.79 13.87
N ARG A 139 -13.94 1.50 14.92
CA ARG A 139 -14.81 2.37 15.73
C ARG A 139 -15.38 3.56 14.98
N GLY A 140 -14.87 3.88 13.78
CA GLY A 140 -15.36 5.00 12.97
C GLY A 140 -15.04 4.83 11.48
N PRO A 141 -15.33 5.85 10.65
CA PRO A 141 -14.97 5.83 9.24
C PRO A 141 -13.49 5.58 9.04
N ALA A 142 -13.12 4.68 8.14
CA ALA A 142 -11.72 4.34 7.90
C ALA A 142 -11.50 3.65 6.55
N LEU A 143 -10.33 3.85 5.96
CA LEU A 143 -9.73 2.93 5.01
C LEU A 143 -8.59 2.19 5.72
N ILE A 144 -8.78 0.91 5.95
CA ILE A 144 -7.83 0.02 6.60
C ILE A 144 -7.03 -0.71 5.51
N ASN A 145 -5.73 -0.53 5.52
CA ASN A 145 -4.80 -1.28 4.68
C ASN A 145 -4.02 -2.27 5.55
N LEU A 146 -4.37 -3.55 5.46
CA LEU A 146 -3.60 -4.65 6.05
C LEU A 146 -2.37 -4.88 5.16
N SER A 147 -1.25 -4.22 5.46
CA SER A 147 -0.07 -4.32 4.61
C SER A 147 0.77 -5.54 4.96
N GLU A 148 1.37 -6.14 3.91
CA GLU A 148 2.18 -7.37 4.02
C GLU A 148 1.39 -8.59 4.53
N LEU A 149 0.16 -8.79 3.99
CA LEU A 149 -0.76 -9.87 4.38
C LEU A 149 -0.07 -11.23 4.51
N ASN A 150 0.86 -11.53 3.62
CA ASN A 150 1.54 -12.82 3.55
C ASN A 150 2.82 -12.91 4.40
N ALA A 151 3.10 -11.90 5.22
CA ALA A 151 4.14 -11.97 6.25
C ALA A 151 3.58 -12.36 7.62
N ALA A 152 2.24 -12.26 7.83
CA ALA A 152 1.60 -12.59 9.09
C ALA A 152 1.55 -14.10 9.35
N GLY A 153 1.66 -14.48 10.62
CA GLY A 153 1.41 -15.85 11.06
C GLY A 153 -0.06 -16.28 10.85
N ALA A 154 -0.27 -17.57 10.64
CA ALA A 154 -1.61 -18.12 10.40
C ALA A 154 -2.60 -17.81 11.54
N GLU A 155 -2.16 -17.84 12.81
CA GLU A 155 -2.98 -17.53 13.97
C GLU A 155 -3.51 -16.09 13.93
N THR A 156 -2.66 -15.14 13.60
CA THR A 156 -3.03 -13.72 13.44
C THR A 156 -4.07 -13.53 12.34
N LEU A 157 -3.89 -14.21 11.19
CA LEU A 157 -4.86 -14.15 10.10
C LEU A 157 -6.20 -14.79 10.46
N PHE A 158 -6.20 -15.85 11.27
CA PHE A 158 -7.44 -16.49 11.73
C PHE A 158 -8.32 -15.52 12.52
N ALA A 159 -7.74 -14.67 13.35
CA ALA A 159 -8.48 -13.65 14.11
C ALA A 159 -9.25 -12.67 13.22
N LEU A 160 -8.85 -12.52 11.95
CA LEU A 160 -9.48 -11.60 10.98
C LEU A 160 -10.52 -12.27 10.09
N HIS A 161 -10.71 -13.60 10.16
CA HIS A 161 -11.63 -14.31 9.27
C HIS A 161 -13.08 -13.81 9.39
N ALA A 162 -13.57 -13.64 10.61
CA ALA A 162 -14.93 -13.18 10.86
C ALA A 162 -15.19 -11.75 10.35
N LEU A 163 -14.17 -10.89 10.41
CA LEU A 163 -14.23 -9.53 9.87
C LEU A 163 -14.37 -9.52 8.34
N LEU A 164 -13.72 -10.47 7.66
CA LEU A 164 -13.60 -10.50 6.21
C LEU A 164 -14.66 -11.38 5.52
N ASP A 165 -15.50 -12.06 6.27
CA ASP A 165 -16.59 -12.87 5.73
C ASP A 165 -17.97 -12.20 5.90
N ARG A 166 -19.04 -12.96 5.77
CA ARG A 166 -20.41 -12.48 5.93
C ARG A 166 -20.72 -11.88 7.30
N TYR A 167 -20.01 -12.31 8.34
CA TYR A 167 -20.23 -11.82 9.70
C TYR A 167 -19.80 -10.37 9.88
N GLN A 168 -18.75 -9.96 9.19
CA GLN A 168 -18.25 -8.56 9.14
C GLN A 168 -18.06 -7.96 10.53
N ALA A 169 -17.52 -8.71 11.46
CA ALA A 169 -17.30 -8.23 12.83
C ALA A 169 -16.11 -8.89 13.50
N LEU A 170 -15.63 -8.26 14.57
CA LEU A 170 -14.69 -8.82 15.52
C LEU A 170 -15.38 -9.01 16.87
N ASP A 171 -15.31 -10.21 17.43
CA ASP A 171 -15.71 -10.47 18.80
C ASP A 171 -14.53 -10.23 19.73
N LEU A 172 -14.72 -9.31 20.67
CA LEU A 172 -13.69 -8.96 21.64
C LEU A 172 -13.76 -9.86 22.87
N PRO A 173 -12.64 -10.14 23.53
CA PRO A 173 -12.63 -10.87 24.81
C PRO A 173 -13.46 -10.23 25.93
N THR A 174 -13.84 -8.96 25.77
CA THR A 174 -14.76 -8.24 26.67
C THR A 174 -16.22 -8.67 26.54
N GLY A 175 -16.55 -9.46 25.50
CA GLY A 175 -17.92 -9.79 25.12
C GLY A 175 -18.58 -8.78 24.18
N GLU A 176 -17.89 -7.70 23.80
CA GLU A 176 -18.36 -6.77 22.79
C GLU A 176 -18.11 -7.32 21.39
N THR A 177 -19.05 -7.10 20.47
CA THR A 177 -18.89 -7.36 19.04
C THR A 177 -18.76 -6.04 18.29
N VAL A 178 -17.64 -5.82 17.59
CA VAL A 178 -17.37 -4.62 16.79
C VAL A 178 -17.61 -4.92 15.32
N HIS A 179 -18.66 -4.37 14.76
CA HIS A 179 -19.05 -4.60 13.37
C HIS A 179 -18.30 -3.70 12.38
N LEU A 180 -18.04 -4.23 11.19
CA LEU A 180 -17.55 -3.45 10.05
C LEU A 180 -18.63 -2.44 9.66
N ARG A 181 -18.27 -1.17 9.67
CA ARG A 181 -19.19 -0.07 9.35
C ARG A 181 -19.35 0.09 7.84
N GLN A 182 -20.46 0.70 7.41
CA GLN A 182 -20.71 0.99 5.98
C GLN A 182 -19.73 2.05 5.41
N ASP A 183 -19.15 2.88 6.26
CA ASP A 183 -18.16 3.89 5.95
C ASP A 183 -16.71 3.42 6.21
N THR A 184 -16.52 2.12 6.42
CA THR A 184 -15.19 1.52 6.58
C THR A 184 -14.86 0.62 5.39
N ARG A 185 -13.61 0.68 4.93
CA ARG A 185 -13.06 -0.13 3.83
C ARG A 185 -11.87 -0.93 4.32
N VAL A 186 -11.83 -2.21 3.98
CA VAL A 186 -10.69 -3.08 4.29
C VAL A 186 -10.05 -3.50 2.98
N PHE A 187 -8.78 -3.19 2.85
CA PHE A 187 -7.89 -3.58 1.77
C PHE A 187 -6.68 -4.32 2.31
N GLY A 188 -5.97 -5.01 1.43
CA GLY A 188 -4.70 -5.60 1.78
C GLY A 188 -3.63 -5.34 0.73
N THR A 189 -2.38 -5.42 1.14
CA THR A 189 -1.25 -5.43 0.22
C THR A 189 -0.34 -6.61 0.53
N MET A 190 0.26 -7.21 -0.50
CA MET A 190 1.19 -8.34 -0.36
C MET A 190 2.21 -8.38 -1.49
N ASN A 191 3.33 -9.02 -1.22
CA ASN A 191 4.32 -9.33 -2.24
C ASN A 191 4.01 -10.69 -2.90
N PRO A 192 4.50 -10.97 -4.12
CA PRO A 192 4.45 -12.31 -4.70
C PRO A 192 5.19 -13.32 -3.82
N THR A 193 4.74 -14.56 -3.80
CA THR A 193 5.34 -15.66 -3.00
C THR A 193 6.13 -16.65 -3.83
N ASP A 194 6.10 -16.50 -5.12
CA ASP A 194 6.74 -17.37 -6.12
C ASP A 194 8.26 -17.12 -6.29
N LEU A 195 8.75 -16.02 -5.75
CA LEU A 195 10.17 -15.67 -5.77
C LEU A 195 10.80 -15.88 -4.40
N ARG A 196 12.00 -16.52 -4.39
CA ARG A 196 12.80 -16.77 -3.18
C ARG A 196 13.28 -15.49 -2.49
N ASP A 197 13.12 -14.35 -3.15
CA ASP A 197 13.69 -13.05 -2.77
C ASP A 197 12.88 -12.33 -1.70
N TYR A 198 11.74 -12.87 -1.30
CA TYR A 198 10.90 -12.30 -0.24
C TYR A 198 10.98 -13.15 1.03
N ALA A 199 12.12 -13.09 1.72
CA ALA A 199 12.30 -13.78 3.00
C ALA A 199 11.20 -13.33 4.00
N GLY A 200 10.60 -14.31 4.69
CA GLY A 200 9.52 -14.04 5.66
C GLY A 200 8.11 -13.97 5.07
N THR A 201 7.93 -14.09 3.75
CA THR A 201 6.59 -14.22 3.15
C THR A 201 6.16 -15.67 3.04
N GLN A 202 4.87 -15.93 3.25
CA GLN A 202 4.28 -17.26 3.20
C GLN A 202 3.13 -17.27 2.19
N THR A 203 2.83 -18.43 1.64
CA THR A 203 1.59 -18.62 0.88
C THR A 203 0.41 -18.51 1.83
N LEU A 204 -0.52 -17.63 1.51
CA LEU A 204 -1.75 -17.46 2.29
C LEU A 204 -2.51 -18.78 2.37
N ASN A 205 -3.06 -19.09 3.54
CA ASN A 205 -4.02 -20.17 3.68
C ASN A 205 -5.15 -19.98 2.67
N LYS A 206 -5.55 -21.06 1.98
CA LYS A 206 -6.57 -21.01 0.92
C LYS A 206 -7.90 -20.40 1.39
N ALA A 207 -8.33 -20.74 2.61
CA ALA A 207 -9.54 -20.20 3.19
C ALA A 207 -9.45 -18.69 3.46
N PHE A 208 -8.29 -18.19 3.86
CA PHE A 208 -8.05 -16.75 4.02
C PHE A 208 -7.95 -16.04 2.66
N ALA A 209 -7.26 -16.65 1.70
CA ALA A 209 -7.11 -16.12 0.36
C ALA A 209 -8.45 -16.00 -0.39
N ASP A 210 -9.40 -16.92 -0.16
CA ASP A 210 -10.75 -16.91 -0.76
C ASP A 210 -11.59 -15.68 -0.36
N ARG A 211 -11.25 -15.01 0.73
CA ARG A 211 -11.90 -13.77 1.19
C ARG A 211 -11.44 -12.52 0.45
N TRP A 212 -10.46 -12.66 -0.45
CA TRP A 212 -9.84 -11.55 -1.15
C TRP A 212 -10.00 -11.66 -2.65
N VAL A 213 -10.37 -10.58 -3.28
CA VAL A 213 -10.17 -10.39 -4.71
C VAL A 213 -8.74 -9.87 -4.90
N ILE A 214 -7.89 -10.68 -5.53
CA ILE A 214 -6.47 -10.33 -5.69
C ILE A 214 -6.29 -9.59 -7.01
N TRP A 215 -5.79 -8.34 -6.93
CA TRP A 215 -5.44 -7.54 -8.10
C TRP A 215 -3.93 -7.38 -8.22
N GLU A 216 -3.42 -7.64 -9.43
CA GLU A 216 -2.00 -7.49 -9.72
C GLU A 216 -1.62 -6.03 -9.91
N LYS A 217 -0.55 -5.63 -9.23
CA LYS A 217 0.14 -4.36 -9.45
C LYS A 217 1.51 -4.65 -10.06
N ARG A 218 1.66 -4.36 -11.35
CA ARG A 218 2.91 -4.54 -12.10
C ARG A 218 3.83 -3.35 -11.92
N PHE A 219 5.11 -3.53 -12.27
CA PHE A 219 6.01 -2.40 -12.45
C PHE A 219 5.48 -1.49 -13.57
N PRO A 220 5.68 -0.17 -13.45
CA PRO A 220 5.29 0.75 -14.49
C PRO A 220 6.19 0.62 -15.73
N GLU A 221 5.63 0.96 -16.89
CA GLU A 221 6.33 1.00 -18.18
C GLU A 221 7.13 2.32 -18.32
N VAL A 222 8.03 2.39 -19.33
CA VAL A 222 8.89 3.56 -19.61
C VAL A 222 8.08 4.85 -19.66
N THR A 223 7.02 4.89 -20.47
CA THR A 223 6.17 6.08 -20.64
C THR A 223 5.47 6.53 -19.37
N GLN A 224 5.14 5.57 -18.50
CA GLN A 224 4.50 5.83 -17.21
C GLN A 224 5.51 6.43 -16.22
N ILE A 225 6.74 5.93 -16.19
CA ILE A 225 7.83 6.47 -15.36
C ILE A 225 8.21 7.89 -15.86
N GLU A 226 8.29 8.09 -17.16
CA GLU A 226 8.55 9.42 -17.75
C GLU A 226 7.47 10.43 -17.31
N ALA A 227 6.19 10.02 -17.34
CA ALA A 227 5.09 10.85 -16.89
C ALA A 227 5.17 11.19 -15.39
N MET A 228 5.56 10.22 -14.53
CA MET A 228 5.76 10.42 -13.10
C MET A 228 6.90 11.41 -12.82
N LEU A 229 8.06 11.19 -13.46
CA LEU A 229 9.22 12.06 -13.31
C LEU A 229 8.94 13.48 -13.84
N GLY A 230 8.32 13.59 -15.01
CA GLY A 230 7.98 14.88 -15.62
C GLY A 230 6.97 15.67 -14.78
N ARG A 231 6.00 15.01 -14.15
CA ARG A 231 5.03 15.66 -13.26
C ARG A 231 5.67 16.11 -11.94
N ARG A 232 6.54 15.29 -11.35
CA ARG A 232 7.20 15.58 -10.08
C ARG A 232 8.37 16.56 -10.23
N TYR A 233 9.11 16.46 -11.33
CA TYR A 233 10.31 17.24 -11.61
C TYR A 233 10.25 17.91 -12.98
N PRO A 234 9.37 18.92 -13.19
CA PRO A 234 9.17 19.53 -14.51
C PRO A 234 10.40 20.26 -15.07
N LYS A 235 11.42 20.49 -14.24
CA LYS A 235 12.70 21.10 -14.65
C LYS A 235 13.80 20.07 -14.94
N LEU A 236 13.54 18.78 -14.72
CA LEU A 236 14.51 17.73 -15.02
C LEU A 236 14.68 17.60 -16.53
N LYS A 237 15.94 17.59 -17.00
CA LYS A 237 16.24 17.51 -18.43
C LYS A 237 15.72 16.21 -19.05
N ALA A 238 15.09 16.29 -20.21
CA ALA A 238 14.50 15.15 -20.88
C ALA A 238 15.45 13.93 -21.07
N PRO A 239 16.73 14.08 -21.40
CA PRO A 239 17.65 12.94 -21.47
C PRO A 239 17.75 12.16 -20.16
N PHE A 240 17.77 12.83 -19.00
CA PHE A 240 17.79 12.15 -17.71
C PHE A 240 16.48 11.40 -17.44
N VAL A 241 15.33 12.03 -17.73
CA VAL A 241 14.01 11.38 -17.58
C VAL A 241 13.94 10.09 -18.37
N ILE A 242 14.34 10.13 -19.66
CA ILE A 242 14.32 8.98 -20.56
C ILE A 242 15.27 7.88 -20.08
N THR A 243 16.51 8.25 -19.70
CA THR A 243 17.50 7.27 -19.25
C THR A 243 17.08 6.59 -17.95
N ILE A 244 16.61 7.36 -16.95
CA ILE A 244 16.13 6.79 -15.68
C ILE A 244 14.95 5.84 -15.91
N ALA A 245 14.00 6.23 -16.78
CA ALA A 245 12.85 5.40 -17.06
C ALA A 245 13.22 4.07 -17.74
N ARG A 246 14.14 4.10 -18.70
CA ARG A 246 14.65 2.88 -19.37
C ARG A 246 15.41 1.97 -18.42
N LEU A 247 16.36 2.51 -17.64
CA LEU A 247 17.10 1.75 -16.63
C LEU A 247 16.18 1.07 -15.66
N ALA A 248 15.15 1.78 -15.18
CA ALA A 248 14.18 1.19 -14.23
C ALA A 248 13.42 0.01 -14.84
N VAL A 249 13.00 0.12 -16.10
CA VAL A 249 12.29 -0.97 -16.79
C VAL A 249 13.23 -2.14 -17.05
N GLU A 250 14.43 -1.92 -17.55
CA GLU A 250 15.43 -2.96 -17.82
C GLU A 250 15.79 -3.76 -16.57
N VAL A 251 16.07 -3.07 -15.45
CA VAL A 251 16.33 -3.71 -14.16
C VAL A 251 15.13 -4.57 -13.73
N ASN A 252 13.91 -4.04 -13.84
CA ASN A 252 12.70 -4.74 -13.40
C ASN A 252 12.32 -5.91 -14.33
N GLU A 253 12.60 -5.83 -15.62
CA GLU A 253 12.46 -6.92 -16.57
C GLU A 253 13.47 -8.03 -16.25
N SER A 254 14.73 -7.66 -16.00
CA SER A 254 15.77 -8.60 -15.56
C SER A 254 15.36 -9.28 -14.24
N PHE A 255 14.88 -8.52 -13.24
CA PHE A 255 14.41 -9.05 -11.97
C PHE A 255 13.28 -10.08 -12.12
N THR A 256 12.35 -9.86 -13.04
CA THR A 256 11.23 -10.77 -13.32
C THR A 256 11.55 -11.87 -14.34
N SER A 257 12.78 -11.89 -14.88
CA SER A 257 13.22 -12.88 -15.87
C SER A 257 13.23 -14.29 -15.29
N SER A 258 12.87 -15.27 -16.10
CA SER A 258 13.01 -16.69 -15.79
C SER A 258 14.45 -17.22 -15.95
N ASP A 259 15.31 -16.47 -16.66
CA ASP A 259 16.73 -16.86 -16.85
C ASP A 259 17.55 -16.40 -15.63
N ALA A 260 17.93 -17.39 -14.81
CA ALA A 260 18.70 -17.15 -13.60
C ALA A 260 20.10 -16.54 -13.85
N ARG A 261 20.62 -16.58 -15.09
CA ARG A 261 21.95 -16.05 -15.43
C ARG A 261 21.94 -14.55 -15.66
N THR A 262 20.80 -14.00 -16.05
CA THR A 262 20.62 -12.57 -16.35
C THR A 262 19.73 -11.87 -15.31
N ARG A 263 19.21 -12.62 -14.36
CA ARG A 263 18.29 -12.11 -13.36
C ARG A 263 19.02 -11.37 -12.24
N VAL A 264 18.65 -10.12 -12.00
CA VAL A 264 19.06 -9.38 -10.80
C VAL A 264 18.23 -9.80 -9.58
N GLY A 265 18.83 -9.77 -8.38
CA GLY A 265 18.17 -10.17 -7.13
C GLY A 265 17.30 -9.07 -6.54
N THR A 266 17.51 -7.79 -6.90
CA THR A 266 16.80 -6.64 -6.32
C THR A 266 16.12 -5.81 -7.41
N PRO A 267 14.81 -5.54 -7.31
CA PRO A 267 14.12 -4.69 -8.27
C PRO A 267 14.37 -3.21 -8.01
N MET A 268 14.28 -2.41 -9.05
CA MET A 268 14.34 -0.96 -8.96
C MET A 268 12.97 -0.40 -8.53
N SER A 269 12.86 0.01 -7.29
CA SER A 269 11.62 0.54 -6.72
C SER A 269 11.28 1.94 -7.24
N LEU A 270 9.98 2.31 -7.23
CA LEU A 270 9.57 3.69 -7.52
C LEU A 270 10.22 4.71 -6.57
N ARG A 271 10.57 4.32 -5.35
CA ARG A 271 11.32 5.19 -4.42
C ARG A 271 12.73 5.47 -4.95
N ALA A 272 13.39 4.48 -5.54
CA ALA A 272 14.69 4.71 -6.17
C ALA A 272 14.56 5.66 -7.37
N VAL A 273 13.56 5.44 -8.21
CA VAL A 273 13.29 6.23 -9.43
C VAL A 273 12.87 7.66 -9.12
N LEU A 274 11.94 7.84 -8.18
CA LEU A 274 11.29 9.14 -7.97
C LEU A 274 11.93 9.97 -6.85
N ASP A 275 12.73 9.37 -5.97
CA ASP A 275 13.32 10.09 -4.84
C ASP A 275 14.84 10.03 -4.86
N ARG A 276 15.43 8.81 -4.90
CA ARG A 276 16.88 8.64 -4.72
C ARG A 276 17.70 9.17 -5.89
N ILE A 277 17.40 8.76 -7.13
CA ILE A 277 18.14 9.22 -8.30
C ILE A 277 18.00 10.73 -8.51
N PRO A 278 16.80 11.34 -8.47
CA PRO A 278 16.68 12.80 -8.55
C PRO A 278 17.44 13.54 -7.44
N ALA A 279 17.45 13.02 -6.22
CA ALA A 279 18.27 13.60 -5.14
C ALA A 279 19.76 13.54 -5.44
N GLY A 280 20.23 12.39 -5.96
CA GLY A 280 21.62 12.21 -6.41
C GLY A 280 21.99 13.14 -7.55
N LEU A 281 21.14 13.29 -8.56
CA LEU A 281 21.33 14.23 -9.66
C LEU A 281 21.46 15.69 -9.18
N TRP A 282 20.69 16.07 -8.17
CA TRP A 282 20.78 17.39 -7.59
C TRP A 282 22.07 17.56 -6.78
N MET A 283 22.45 16.53 -6.01
CA MET A 283 23.66 16.53 -5.19
C MET A 283 24.93 16.60 -6.03
N TYR A 284 24.95 15.92 -7.18
CA TYR A 284 26.10 15.83 -8.09
C TYR A 284 25.93 16.67 -9.35
N SER A 285 25.19 17.79 -9.27
CA SER A 285 24.90 18.65 -10.42
C SER A 285 26.13 19.18 -11.16
N ASP A 286 27.27 19.30 -10.46
CA ASP A 286 28.54 19.78 -11.00
C ASP A 286 29.47 18.64 -11.47
N ASP A 287 29.05 17.38 -11.32
CA ASP A 287 29.82 16.23 -11.80
C ASP A 287 29.75 16.14 -13.35
N PRO A 288 30.82 15.71 -14.04
CA PRO A 288 30.79 15.48 -15.47
C PRO A 288 29.73 14.47 -15.92
N ASP A 289 29.43 13.45 -15.09
CA ASP A 289 28.38 12.48 -15.32
C ASP A 289 27.52 12.31 -14.05
N PRO A 290 26.65 13.28 -13.78
CA PRO A 290 25.89 13.30 -12.53
C PRO A 290 24.89 12.12 -12.42
N LEU A 291 24.43 11.59 -13.56
CA LEU A 291 23.49 10.47 -13.55
C LEU A 291 24.21 9.16 -13.17
N ARG A 292 25.39 8.92 -13.74
CA ARG A 292 26.22 7.77 -13.37
C ARG A 292 26.57 7.80 -11.88
N ARG A 293 26.97 8.94 -11.38
CA ARG A 293 27.30 9.12 -9.96
C ARG A 293 26.09 8.87 -9.05
N ALA A 294 24.94 9.42 -9.42
CA ALA A 294 23.70 9.18 -8.69
C ALA A 294 23.28 7.69 -8.70
N TRP A 295 23.46 7.03 -9.84
CA TRP A 295 23.20 5.59 -9.98
C TRP A 295 24.08 4.76 -9.06
N GLU A 296 25.39 4.94 -9.10
CA GLU A 296 26.34 4.19 -8.30
C GLU A 296 26.09 4.36 -6.80
N GLU A 297 25.87 5.60 -6.32
CA GLU A 297 25.74 5.85 -4.89
C GLU A 297 24.35 5.68 -4.32
N PHE A 298 23.29 5.88 -5.11
CA PHE A 298 21.92 5.87 -4.60
C PHE A 298 21.11 4.64 -5.03
N VAL A 299 21.63 3.81 -5.94
CA VAL A 299 21.01 2.58 -6.40
C VAL A 299 21.93 1.39 -6.16
N VAL A 300 23.09 1.36 -6.83
CA VAL A 300 24.01 0.18 -6.78
C VAL A 300 24.50 -0.09 -5.37
N SER A 301 24.84 0.92 -4.60
CA SER A 301 25.28 0.77 -3.20
C SER A 301 24.28 0.10 -2.26
N HIS A 302 23.02 -0.10 -2.70
CA HIS A 302 21.95 -0.70 -1.90
C HIS A 302 21.62 -2.14 -2.30
N ILE A 303 22.31 -2.67 -3.31
CA ILE A 303 22.10 -4.04 -3.77
C ILE A 303 23.13 -4.99 -3.14
N GLU A 304 22.81 -6.28 -3.16
CA GLU A 304 23.75 -7.29 -2.71
C GLU A 304 25.01 -7.31 -3.61
N PRO A 305 26.23 -7.53 -3.05
CA PRO A 305 27.47 -7.48 -3.83
C PRO A 305 27.50 -8.38 -5.06
N PHE A 306 26.80 -9.53 -5.04
CA PHE A 306 26.74 -10.43 -6.19
C PHE A 306 25.88 -9.91 -7.34
N ASP A 307 25.06 -8.91 -7.11
CA ASP A 307 24.22 -8.27 -8.12
C ASP A 307 24.91 -7.07 -8.79
N GLU A 308 26.02 -6.56 -8.24
CA GLU A 308 26.72 -5.37 -8.76
C GLU A 308 27.09 -5.54 -10.23
N ASP A 309 27.70 -6.68 -10.62
CA ASP A 309 28.09 -6.96 -12.00
C ASP A 309 26.90 -6.93 -12.97
N HIS A 310 25.71 -7.40 -12.53
CA HIS A 310 24.50 -7.37 -13.34
C HIS A 310 23.97 -5.95 -13.53
N TYR A 311 24.02 -5.11 -12.50
CA TYR A 311 23.62 -3.70 -12.58
C TYR A 311 24.60 -2.89 -13.46
N GLU A 312 25.87 -3.20 -13.43
CA GLU A 312 26.89 -2.63 -14.33
C GLU A 312 26.60 -2.96 -15.80
N THR A 313 26.07 -4.16 -16.07
CA THR A 313 25.70 -4.61 -17.43
C THR A 313 24.49 -3.87 -17.98
N VAL A 314 23.55 -3.44 -17.12
CA VAL A 314 22.34 -2.70 -17.51
C VAL A 314 22.66 -1.23 -17.80
N TRP A 315 23.71 -0.66 -17.22
CA TRP A 315 24.15 0.73 -17.49
C TRP A 315 24.73 0.85 -18.89
#